data_2e23ab066c180986898bc83113e0d07b
#
_entry.id   2e23ab066c180986898bc83113e0d07b
#
_cell.length_a   1.000
_cell.length_b   1.000
_cell.length_c   1.000
_cell.angle_alpha   90.00
_cell.angle_beta   90.00
_cell.angle_gamma   90.00
#
_symmetry.space_group_name_H-M   'P 1'
#
loop_
_entity.id
_entity.type
_entity.pdbx_description
1 polymer ?
#
loop_
_entity_poly.entity_id
_entity_poly.type
_entity_poly.pdbx_seq_one_letter_code
_entity_poly.pdbx_strand_id
1 'polypeptide(L)'
;MLLDKPMYKLPPLCFWRTLIPALALLITISLLSKFNYPLPDYTSILLWYSRLDPLLLLSFLRNGEIPGWLWLPLAMLLATLLAGRVFCGWLCPLGGLLALLGSVRSRPIPAWVDRLKPFRVPWLLFLLALMAWGSGWTLYLSPFHLLTEELNRIWLGQIPWLLLAVVFSGLVIFPRFWCVYLCPTGLLFSIVSRWRLLRAKPPQGCIHCGRCEKICPTGAADPAASQTTADCLLCGRCSEKCPVDLFDFVNHRSGNPALAAGDVGFTRREVLRSGTALLVAGAAAPLLMKPTAANPLRPPGALEEAEFLSRCSRCGRCMRVCPSKCIRPMPFSSGPAMFLTPYIIARDARCELTQYCQQVCPTGAIGHLPVEKTLMGLAEIDHSRCLGWSQGKLCLLCQEQCPRHAIESPDKIRPQVIADLCVGCGACENGCPVDSPAAIVVKPQPSRSRK
;
A
#
# COMPACT_ATOMS: atom_id res chain seq x y z
N MET A 1 13.93 22.37 -53.02
CA MET A 1 12.56 21.96 -52.78
C MET A 1 12.41 21.71 -51.28
N LEU A 2 12.10 22.77 -50.55
CA LEU A 2 11.93 22.78 -49.10
C LEU A 2 10.50 22.34 -48.83
N LEU A 3 10.33 21.09 -48.36
CA LEU A 3 9.03 20.58 -47.95
C LEU A 3 8.75 21.09 -46.53
N ASP A 4 7.67 21.87 -46.43
CA ASP A 4 7.07 22.40 -45.23
C ASP A 4 6.96 21.36 -44.12
N LYS A 5 7.65 21.56 -43.00
CA LYS A 5 7.34 20.88 -41.74
C LYS A 5 6.03 21.47 -41.18
N PRO A 6 5.02 20.63 -40.88
CA PRO A 6 3.77 21.13 -40.33
C PRO A 6 4.02 21.83 -39.00
N MET A 7 3.50 23.05 -38.89
CA MET A 7 3.67 24.01 -37.77
C MET A 7 2.89 23.65 -36.47
N TYR A 8 2.50 22.41 -36.26
CA TYR A 8 1.99 21.95 -34.96
C TYR A 8 3.08 21.16 -34.23
N LYS A 9 4.00 21.86 -33.59
CA LYS A 9 4.88 21.25 -32.58
C LYS A 9 3.99 20.91 -31.37
N LEU A 10 3.52 19.66 -31.30
CA LEU A 10 3.05 19.11 -30.04
C LEU A 10 4.13 19.38 -28.97
N PRO A 11 3.75 19.83 -27.76
CA PRO A 11 4.72 20.06 -26.71
C PRO A 11 5.54 18.78 -26.51
N PRO A 12 6.86 18.90 -26.26
CA PRO A 12 7.77 17.77 -26.22
C PRO A 12 7.27 16.71 -25.22
N LEU A 13 7.41 15.44 -25.53
CA LEU A 13 6.99 14.31 -24.69
C LEU A 13 7.45 14.47 -23.22
N CYS A 14 8.58 15.14 -23.00
CA CYS A 14 9.12 15.49 -21.69
C CYS A 14 8.19 16.40 -20.87
N PHE A 15 7.50 17.33 -21.51
CA PHE A 15 6.53 18.21 -20.84
C PHE A 15 5.34 17.40 -20.30
N TRP A 16 4.70 16.61 -21.15
CA TRP A 16 3.57 15.75 -20.76
C TRP A 16 3.94 14.74 -19.69
N ARG A 17 5.13 14.18 -19.78
CA ARG A 17 5.67 13.25 -18.80
C ARG A 17 5.92 13.87 -17.42
N THR A 18 6.15 15.15 -17.32
CA THR A 18 6.28 15.83 -16.02
C THR A 18 4.92 16.30 -15.53
N LEU A 19 4.08 16.78 -16.45
CA LEU A 19 2.76 17.31 -16.13
C LEU A 19 1.78 16.22 -15.67
N ILE A 20 1.67 15.11 -16.41
CA ILE A 20 0.68 14.05 -16.10
C ILE A 20 0.92 13.42 -14.72
N PRO A 21 2.15 12.99 -14.33
CA PRO A 21 2.39 12.46 -12.99
C PRO A 21 2.27 13.52 -11.89
N ALA A 22 2.59 14.78 -12.17
CA ALA A 22 2.39 15.89 -11.24
C ALA A 22 0.90 16.11 -10.98
N LEU A 23 0.07 16.12 -12.03
CA LEU A 23 -1.38 16.17 -11.91
C LEU A 23 -1.94 14.95 -11.15
N ALA A 24 -1.46 13.75 -11.45
CA ALA A 24 -1.86 12.54 -10.73
C ALA A 24 -1.53 12.65 -9.23
N LEU A 25 -0.37 13.21 -8.88
CA LEU A 25 0.02 13.47 -7.50
C LEU A 25 -0.90 14.51 -6.85
N LEU A 26 -1.15 15.64 -7.51
CA LEU A 26 -2.03 16.69 -7.01
C LEU A 26 -3.46 16.20 -6.81
N ILE A 27 -4.01 15.46 -7.77
CA ILE A 27 -5.33 14.84 -7.67
C ILE A 27 -5.37 13.87 -6.47
N THR A 28 -4.33 13.03 -6.32
CA THR A 28 -4.26 12.10 -5.20
C THR A 28 -4.23 12.84 -3.85
N ILE A 29 -3.41 13.88 -3.72
CA ILE A 29 -3.36 14.70 -2.50
C ILE A 29 -4.69 15.40 -2.26
N SER A 30 -5.30 15.99 -3.28
CA SER A 30 -6.61 16.66 -3.18
C SER A 30 -7.72 15.71 -2.75
N LEU A 31 -7.81 14.52 -3.35
CA LEU A 31 -8.79 13.51 -2.98
C LEU A 31 -8.55 13.02 -1.54
N LEU A 32 -7.29 12.79 -1.16
CA LEU A 32 -6.95 12.38 0.20
C LEU A 32 -7.21 13.48 1.22
N SER A 33 -6.98 14.76 0.92
CA SER A 33 -7.23 15.86 1.85
C SER A 33 -8.70 15.97 2.25
N LYS A 34 -9.60 15.65 1.33
CA LYS A 34 -11.06 15.66 1.55
C LYS A 34 -11.60 14.35 2.13
N PHE A 35 -10.74 13.38 2.39
CA PHE A 35 -11.11 12.05 2.88
C PHE A 35 -11.32 12.07 4.40
N ASN A 36 -12.34 12.79 4.85
CA ASN A 36 -12.72 12.93 6.25
C ASN A 36 -14.21 12.58 6.43
N TYR A 37 -14.63 12.43 7.66
CA TYR A 37 -16.05 12.34 8.01
C TYR A 37 -16.75 13.72 7.86
N PRO A 38 -17.97 13.80 7.27
CA PRO A 38 -18.71 12.74 6.57
C PRO A 38 -18.05 12.35 5.25
N LEU A 39 -18.19 11.05 4.86
CA LEU A 39 -17.57 10.53 3.65
C LEU A 39 -18.18 11.19 2.41
N PRO A 40 -17.36 11.76 1.53
CA PRO A 40 -17.82 12.27 0.26
C PRO A 40 -18.11 11.14 -0.75
N ASP A 41 -19.05 11.35 -1.67
CA ASP A 41 -19.49 10.34 -2.66
C ASP A 41 -18.38 9.81 -3.58
N TYR A 42 -17.33 10.60 -3.79
CA TYR A 42 -16.18 10.21 -4.64
C TYR A 42 -15.14 9.30 -3.97
N THR A 43 -15.38 8.82 -2.74
CA THR A 43 -14.48 7.86 -2.06
C THR A 43 -14.23 6.60 -2.87
N SER A 44 -15.19 6.22 -3.73
CA SER A 44 -15.04 5.13 -4.69
C SER A 44 -13.81 5.28 -5.59
N ILE A 45 -13.45 6.48 -6.02
CA ILE A 45 -12.31 6.74 -6.93
C ILE A 45 -10.99 6.28 -6.29
N LEU A 46 -10.77 6.57 -5.01
CA LEU A 46 -9.57 6.11 -4.29
C LEU A 46 -9.53 4.59 -4.12
N LEU A 47 -10.69 3.95 -3.98
CA LEU A 47 -10.78 2.49 -3.95
C LEU A 47 -10.39 1.91 -5.31
N TRP A 48 -10.86 2.49 -6.42
CA TRP A 48 -10.50 2.07 -7.77
C TRP A 48 -9.00 2.15 -8.01
N TYR A 49 -8.35 3.24 -7.56
CA TYR A 49 -6.89 3.38 -7.66
C TYR A 49 -6.14 2.24 -6.95
N SER A 50 -6.53 1.89 -5.74
CA SER A 50 -5.91 0.78 -4.99
C SER A 50 -6.14 -0.58 -5.65
N ARG A 51 -7.28 -0.78 -6.33
CA ARG A 51 -7.64 -2.01 -7.05
C ARG A 51 -6.85 -2.22 -8.35
N LEU A 52 -6.14 -1.22 -8.84
CA LEU A 52 -5.20 -1.35 -9.97
C LEU A 52 -3.93 -2.13 -9.58
N ASP A 53 -3.66 -2.34 -8.30
CA ASP A 53 -2.45 -3.02 -7.84
C ASP A 53 -2.52 -4.55 -8.08
N PRO A 54 -1.65 -5.13 -8.91
CA PRO A 54 -1.61 -6.57 -9.13
C PRO A 54 -1.27 -7.37 -7.86
N LEU A 55 -0.53 -6.77 -6.91
CA LEU A 55 -0.21 -7.41 -5.64
C LEU A 55 -1.46 -7.55 -4.76
N LEU A 56 -2.36 -6.57 -4.80
CA LEU A 56 -3.64 -6.68 -4.11
C LEU A 56 -4.47 -7.85 -4.66
N LEU A 57 -4.50 -8.03 -5.99
CA LEU A 57 -5.15 -9.19 -6.61
C LEU A 57 -4.56 -10.51 -6.10
N LEU A 58 -3.22 -10.64 -6.03
CA LEU A 58 -2.58 -11.84 -5.51
C LEU A 58 -2.98 -12.13 -4.05
N SER A 59 -3.21 -11.09 -3.24
CA SER A 59 -3.71 -11.24 -1.87
C SER A 59 -5.12 -11.84 -1.81
N PHE A 60 -6.02 -11.45 -2.71
CA PHE A 60 -7.37 -12.04 -2.82
C PHE A 60 -7.32 -13.49 -3.31
N LEU A 61 -6.56 -13.75 -4.37
CA LEU A 61 -6.42 -15.09 -4.94
C LEU A 61 -5.83 -16.09 -3.93
N ARG A 62 -4.89 -15.67 -3.10
CA ARG A 62 -4.35 -16.48 -2.00
C ARG A 62 -5.44 -16.97 -1.05
N ASN A 63 -6.44 -16.14 -0.78
CA ASN A 63 -7.56 -16.47 0.12
C ASN A 63 -8.72 -17.19 -0.62
N GLY A 64 -8.53 -17.59 -1.88
CA GLY A 64 -9.55 -18.28 -2.68
C GLY A 64 -10.68 -17.37 -3.18
N GLU A 65 -10.52 -16.04 -3.11
CA GLU A 65 -11.55 -15.10 -3.53
C GLU A 65 -11.23 -14.50 -4.91
N ILE A 66 -12.24 -14.47 -5.78
CA ILE A 66 -12.16 -13.82 -7.10
C ILE A 66 -12.96 -12.51 -7.03
N PRO A 67 -12.30 -11.35 -6.93
CA PRO A 67 -13.00 -10.08 -6.83
C PRO A 67 -13.60 -9.68 -8.19
N GLY A 68 -14.80 -9.08 -8.18
CA GLY A 68 -15.47 -8.60 -9.40
C GLY A 68 -14.70 -7.51 -10.17
N TRP A 69 -13.70 -6.88 -9.54
CA TRP A 69 -12.81 -5.89 -10.15
C TRP A 69 -11.50 -6.48 -10.71
N LEU A 70 -11.40 -7.81 -10.86
CA LEU A 70 -10.25 -8.56 -11.40
C LEU A 70 -9.70 -7.97 -12.70
N TRP A 71 -10.56 -7.44 -13.56
CA TRP A 71 -10.18 -6.88 -14.86
C TRP A 71 -9.24 -5.67 -14.75
N LEU A 72 -9.25 -4.90 -13.64
CA LEU A 72 -8.41 -3.72 -13.46
C LEU A 72 -6.92 -4.06 -13.37
N PRO A 73 -6.44 -4.90 -12.43
CA PRO A 73 -5.03 -5.26 -12.36
C PRO A 73 -4.59 -6.09 -13.59
N LEU A 74 -5.49 -6.85 -14.23
CA LEU A 74 -5.18 -7.54 -15.47
C LEU A 74 -4.98 -6.54 -16.62
N ALA A 75 -5.82 -5.51 -16.74
CA ALA A 75 -5.62 -4.43 -17.71
C ALA A 75 -4.29 -3.70 -17.48
N MET A 76 -3.90 -3.49 -16.23
CA MET A 76 -2.61 -2.90 -15.88
C MET A 76 -1.42 -3.78 -16.26
N LEU A 77 -1.51 -5.09 -16.05
CA LEU A 77 -0.50 -6.06 -16.49
C LEU A 77 -0.43 -6.13 -18.02
N LEU A 78 -1.58 -6.10 -18.71
CA LEU A 78 -1.64 -6.06 -20.15
C LEU A 78 -0.99 -4.76 -20.71
N ALA A 79 -1.30 -3.61 -20.13
CA ALA A 79 -0.68 -2.35 -20.50
C ALA A 79 0.86 -2.41 -20.31
N THR A 80 1.33 -3.07 -19.25
CA THR A 80 2.76 -3.28 -19.00
C THR A 80 3.37 -4.24 -20.02
N LEU A 81 2.64 -5.27 -20.46
CA LEU A 81 3.07 -6.19 -21.50
C LEU A 81 3.13 -5.49 -22.88
N LEU A 82 2.26 -4.56 -23.15
CA LEU A 82 2.25 -3.80 -24.41
C LEU A 82 3.37 -2.74 -24.42
N ALA A 83 3.42 -1.89 -23.41
CA ALA A 83 4.21 -0.66 -23.41
C ALA A 83 5.29 -0.60 -22.29
N GLY A 84 5.50 -1.68 -21.53
CA GLY A 84 6.46 -1.71 -20.45
C GLY A 84 6.00 -0.94 -19.22
N ARG A 85 6.93 -0.37 -18.44
CA ARG A 85 6.66 0.29 -17.15
C ARG A 85 6.00 1.68 -17.28
N VAL A 86 5.05 1.84 -18.21
CA VAL A 86 4.35 3.11 -18.48
C VAL A 86 3.65 3.63 -17.23
N PHE A 87 2.96 2.78 -16.48
CA PHE A 87 2.32 3.19 -15.23
C PHE A 87 3.29 3.92 -14.28
N CYS A 88 4.47 3.34 -14.05
CA CYS A 88 5.48 3.92 -13.15
C CYS A 88 6.03 5.26 -13.64
N GLY A 89 6.02 5.48 -14.96
CA GLY A 89 6.51 6.71 -15.58
C GLY A 89 5.47 7.81 -15.68
N TRP A 90 4.19 7.47 -15.85
CA TRP A 90 3.15 8.41 -16.29
C TRP A 90 1.98 8.56 -15.31
N LEU A 91 1.57 7.49 -14.62
CA LEU A 91 0.35 7.49 -13.80
C LEU A 91 0.63 7.35 -12.30
N CYS A 92 1.79 6.81 -11.91
CA CYS A 92 2.11 6.59 -10.51
C CYS A 92 2.39 7.92 -9.78
N PRO A 93 1.59 8.33 -8.76
CA PRO A 93 1.81 9.58 -8.06
C PRO A 93 3.16 9.64 -7.32
N LEU A 94 3.60 8.52 -6.73
CA LEU A 94 4.93 8.41 -6.12
C LEU A 94 6.02 8.56 -7.17
N GLY A 95 5.83 7.95 -8.36
CA GLY A 95 6.71 8.14 -9.50
C GLY A 95 6.76 9.59 -9.98
N GLY A 96 5.64 10.33 -9.90
CA GLY A 96 5.54 11.76 -10.17
C GLY A 96 6.36 12.59 -9.18
N LEU A 97 6.20 12.33 -7.89
CA LEU A 97 7.00 12.98 -6.84
C LEU A 97 8.50 12.82 -7.08
N LEU A 98 8.94 11.58 -7.35
CA LEU A 98 10.34 11.28 -7.61
C LEU A 98 10.84 11.85 -8.96
N ALA A 99 9.96 12.04 -9.94
CA ALA A 99 10.30 12.72 -11.20
C ALA A 99 10.51 14.22 -10.99
N LEU A 100 9.71 14.87 -10.15
CA LEU A 100 9.88 16.28 -9.76
C LEU A 100 11.19 16.47 -8.99
N LEU A 101 11.52 15.60 -8.05
CA LEU A 101 12.82 15.61 -7.37
C LEU A 101 13.98 15.47 -8.36
N GLY A 102 13.86 14.60 -9.36
CA GLY A 102 14.86 14.41 -10.41
C GLY A 102 14.98 15.59 -11.39
N SER A 103 13.98 16.48 -11.48
CA SER A 103 14.11 17.74 -12.26
C SER A 103 14.92 18.79 -11.53
N VAL A 104 14.84 18.82 -10.20
CA VAL A 104 15.61 19.75 -9.36
C VAL A 104 17.07 19.28 -9.21
N ARG A 105 17.28 17.99 -9.08
CA ARG A 105 18.63 17.42 -8.87
C ARG A 105 18.79 16.12 -9.67
N SER A 106 19.27 16.26 -10.91
CA SER A 106 19.64 15.10 -11.73
C SER A 106 21.01 14.58 -11.30
N ARG A 107 21.05 13.41 -10.67
CA ARG A 107 22.30 12.68 -10.40
C ARG A 107 22.42 11.51 -11.39
N PRO A 108 23.60 11.29 -11.97
CA PRO A 108 23.87 10.07 -12.71
C PRO A 108 23.79 8.88 -11.75
N ILE A 109 23.41 7.72 -12.27
CA ILE A 109 23.35 6.50 -11.48
C ILE A 109 24.78 6.10 -11.09
N PRO A 110 25.11 5.96 -9.79
CA PRO A 110 26.44 5.58 -9.37
C PRO A 110 26.77 4.15 -9.82
N ALA A 111 27.99 3.91 -10.28
CA ALA A 111 28.42 2.59 -10.77
C ALA A 111 28.27 1.44 -9.74
N TRP A 112 28.38 1.73 -8.43
CA TRP A 112 28.18 0.72 -7.39
C TRP A 112 26.75 0.18 -7.34
N VAL A 113 25.76 0.92 -7.82
CA VAL A 113 24.33 0.52 -7.85
C VAL A 113 24.14 -0.69 -8.78
N ASP A 114 24.97 -0.85 -9.80
CA ASP A 114 24.92 -2.00 -10.70
C ASP A 114 25.15 -3.31 -9.96
N ARG A 115 25.91 -3.28 -8.87
CA ARG A 115 26.12 -4.45 -7.99
C ARG A 115 24.84 -4.91 -7.28
N LEU A 116 23.82 -4.05 -7.20
CA LEU A 116 22.53 -4.36 -6.60
C LEU A 116 21.55 -5.01 -7.60
N LYS A 117 21.80 -4.92 -8.91
CA LYS A 117 20.92 -5.50 -9.94
C LYS A 117 20.58 -6.98 -9.68
N PRO A 118 21.53 -7.87 -9.32
CA PRO A 118 21.22 -9.28 -9.08
C PRO A 118 20.39 -9.55 -7.83
N PHE A 119 20.20 -8.58 -6.93
CA PHE A 119 19.38 -8.73 -5.72
C PHE A 119 17.91 -8.37 -5.94
N ARG A 120 17.54 -7.79 -7.08
CA ARG A 120 16.17 -7.31 -7.38
C ARG A 120 15.15 -8.44 -7.43
N VAL A 121 15.47 -9.52 -8.14
CA VAL A 121 14.60 -10.71 -8.24
C VAL A 121 14.51 -11.44 -6.91
N PRO A 122 15.62 -11.78 -6.22
CA PRO A 122 15.58 -12.33 -4.86
C PRO A 122 14.74 -11.50 -3.88
N TRP A 123 14.85 -10.17 -3.92
CA TRP A 123 14.06 -9.27 -3.07
C TRP A 123 12.55 -9.36 -3.36
N LEU A 124 12.17 -9.35 -4.65
CA LEU A 124 10.76 -9.52 -5.02
C LEU A 124 10.23 -10.88 -4.57
N LEU A 125 10.98 -11.96 -4.78
CA LEU A 125 10.57 -13.31 -4.36
C LEU A 125 10.45 -13.41 -2.83
N PHE A 126 11.35 -12.77 -2.08
CA PHE A 126 11.25 -12.65 -0.64
C PHE A 126 9.93 -11.99 -0.22
N LEU A 127 9.57 -10.85 -0.83
CA LEU A 127 8.33 -10.15 -0.52
C LEU A 127 7.08 -10.96 -0.92
N LEU A 128 7.12 -11.64 -2.07
CA LEU A 128 6.02 -12.51 -2.51
C LEU A 128 5.87 -13.74 -1.60
N ALA A 129 6.96 -14.29 -1.12
CA ALA A 129 6.94 -15.38 -0.13
C ALA A 129 6.34 -14.90 1.20
N LEU A 130 6.75 -13.74 1.72
CA LEU A 130 6.13 -13.15 2.92
C LEU A 130 4.63 -12.95 2.73
N MET A 131 4.21 -12.49 1.56
CA MET A 131 2.80 -12.32 1.23
C MET A 131 2.06 -13.65 1.15
N ALA A 132 2.67 -14.69 0.58
CA ALA A 132 2.13 -16.05 0.55
C ALA A 132 1.94 -16.62 1.95
N TRP A 133 2.81 -16.28 2.90
CA TRP A 133 2.65 -16.62 4.32
C TRP A 133 1.64 -15.75 5.07
N GLY A 134 1.05 -14.74 4.44
CA GLY A 134 0.01 -13.90 5.03
C GLY A 134 0.51 -12.57 5.60
N SER A 135 1.64 -12.04 5.12
CA SER A 135 2.12 -10.72 5.51
C SER A 135 1.55 -9.63 4.63
N GLY A 136 0.92 -8.62 5.22
CA GLY A 136 0.48 -7.41 4.52
C GLY A 136 1.61 -6.41 4.21
N TRP A 137 2.86 -6.68 4.58
CA TRP A 137 3.99 -5.76 4.36
C TRP A 137 4.28 -5.49 2.89
N THR A 138 4.11 -6.49 2.03
CA THR A 138 4.31 -6.34 0.59
C THR A 138 3.34 -5.32 -0.01
N LEU A 139 2.08 -5.32 0.45
CA LEU A 139 1.09 -4.33 0.06
C LEU A 139 1.45 -2.93 0.58
N TYR A 140 1.92 -2.82 1.82
CA TYR A 140 2.35 -1.55 2.39
C TYR A 140 3.48 -0.89 1.59
N LEU A 141 4.45 -1.67 1.08
CA LEU A 141 5.55 -1.17 0.25
C LEU A 141 5.13 -0.85 -1.19
N SER A 142 3.93 -1.24 -1.62
CA SER A 142 3.39 -0.90 -2.93
C SER A 142 3.13 0.61 -3.05
N PRO A 143 3.37 1.24 -4.22
CA PRO A 143 3.17 2.68 -4.40
C PRO A 143 1.71 3.10 -4.23
N PHE A 144 0.76 2.20 -4.43
CA PHE A 144 -0.68 2.43 -4.26
C PHE A 144 -1.08 2.63 -2.81
N HIS A 145 -0.39 1.97 -1.88
CA HIS A 145 -0.68 2.02 -0.45
C HIS A 145 0.29 2.91 0.31
N LEU A 146 1.60 2.86 -0.01
CA LEU A 146 2.64 3.64 0.64
C LEU A 146 2.32 5.14 0.67
N LEU A 147 2.03 5.71 -0.50
CA LEU A 147 1.75 7.15 -0.58
C LEU A 147 0.50 7.52 0.23
N THR A 148 -0.55 6.70 0.16
CA THR A 148 -1.80 6.93 0.89
C THR A 148 -1.59 6.87 2.40
N GLU A 149 -0.86 5.87 2.87
CA GLU A 149 -0.54 5.69 4.28
C GLU A 149 0.28 6.85 4.82
N GLU A 150 1.37 7.16 4.17
CA GLU A 150 2.29 8.19 4.62
C GLU A 150 1.65 9.59 4.60
N LEU A 151 0.79 9.89 3.63
CA LEU A 151 -0.01 11.10 3.64
C LEU A 151 -1.04 11.10 4.78
N ASN A 152 -1.71 9.97 5.04
CA ASN A 152 -2.63 9.86 6.18
C ASN A 152 -1.92 10.08 7.52
N ARG A 153 -0.66 9.65 7.66
CA ARG A 153 0.16 9.93 8.85
C ARG A 153 0.37 11.42 9.08
N ILE A 154 0.65 12.18 8.02
CA ILE A 154 0.81 13.64 8.13
C ILE A 154 -0.48 14.25 8.69
N TRP A 155 -1.64 13.87 8.19
CA TRP A 155 -2.92 14.38 8.71
C TRP A 155 -3.29 13.90 10.11
N LEU A 156 -2.72 12.78 10.56
CA LEU A 156 -2.82 12.30 11.94
C LEU A 156 -1.75 12.91 12.88
N GLY A 157 -0.93 13.86 12.39
CA GLY A 157 0.16 14.48 13.16
C GLY A 157 1.35 13.54 13.40
N GLN A 158 1.49 12.48 12.60
CA GLN A 158 2.58 11.51 12.70
C GLN A 158 3.65 11.75 11.63
N ILE A 159 4.88 11.36 11.91
CA ILE A 159 5.99 11.50 10.96
C ILE A 159 5.87 10.47 9.84
N PRO A 160 5.89 10.88 8.55
CA PRO A 160 5.83 10.00 7.39
C PRO A 160 7.22 9.39 7.09
N TRP A 161 7.73 8.57 7.99
CA TRP A 161 9.12 8.12 7.99
C TRP A 161 9.51 7.34 6.72
N LEU A 162 8.61 6.52 6.16
CA LEU A 162 8.92 5.74 4.96
C LEU A 162 8.94 6.64 3.72
N LEU A 163 8.02 7.60 3.61
CA LEU A 163 8.05 8.58 2.53
C LEU A 163 9.32 9.43 2.60
N LEU A 164 9.73 9.85 3.80
CA LEU A 164 10.99 10.55 4.01
C LEU A 164 12.19 9.70 3.59
N ALA A 165 12.21 8.41 3.93
CA ALA A 165 13.27 7.48 3.51
C ALA A 165 13.30 7.31 1.97
N VAL A 166 12.13 7.21 1.32
CA VAL A 166 12.02 7.14 -0.15
C VAL A 166 12.56 8.42 -0.80
N VAL A 167 12.14 9.59 -0.31
CA VAL A 167 12.62 10.89 -0.81
C VAL A 167 14.11 11.05 -0.57
N PHE A 168 14.60 10.74 0.63
CA PHE A 168 16.01 10.81 0.98
C PHE A 168 16.87 9.90 0.09
N SER A 169 16.45 8.64 -0.11
CA SER A 169 17.15 7.72 -1.02
C SER A 169 17.19 8.26 -2.46
N GLY A 170 16.10 8.89 -2.90
CA GLY A 170 16.03 9.56 -4.21
C GLY A 170 16.94 10.76 -4.36
N LEU A 171 17.14 11.53 -3.28
CA LEU A 171 18.04 12.69 -3.28
C LEU A 171 19.51 12.31 -3.15
N VAL A 172 19.81 11.26 -2.39
CA VAL A 172 21.20 10.84 -2.08
C VAL A 172 21.77 9.94 -3.18
N ILE A 173 21.02 8.93 -3.61
CA ILE A 173 21.50 7.91 -4.56
C ILE A 173 21.16 8.34 -5.99
N PHE A 174 19.90 8.21 -6.38
CA PHE A 174 19.34 8.76 -7.64
C PHE A 174 17.80 8.76 -7.54
N PRO A 175 17.11 9.64 -8.27
CA PRO A 175 15.67 9.92 -8.03
C PRO A 175 14.74 8.71 -8.07
N ARG A 176 15.05 7.68 -8.84
CA ARG A 176 14.20 6.49 -9.01
C ARG A 176 14.74 5.24 -8.31
N PHE A 177 15.65 5.38 -7.35
CA PHE A 177 16.23 4.25 -6.61
C PHE A 177 15.17 3.32 -6.04
N TRP A 178 14.20 3.87 -5.30
CA TRP A 178 13.08 3.11 -4.74
C TRP A 178 12.33 2.30 -5.82
N CYS A 179 11.94 2.97 -6.92
CA CYS A 179 11.13 2.36 -7.98
C CYS A 179 11.84 1.22 -8.72
N VAL A 180 13.18 1.26 -8.78
CA VAL A 180 13.98 0.29 -9.53
C VAL A 180 14.42 -0.89 -8.66
N TYR A 181 14.68 -0.67 -7.37
CA TYR A 181 15.32 -1.65 -6.51
C TYR A 181 14.43 -2.18 -5.37
N LEU A 182 13.52 -1.38 -4.83
CA LEU A 182 12.80 -1.72 -3.60
C LEU A 182 11.29 -1.88 -3.79
N CYS A 183 10.68 -1.16 -4.71
CA CYS A 183 9.23 -1.18 -4.94
C CYS A 183 8.76 -2.54 -5.50
N PRO A 184 7.92 -3.30 -4.79
CA PRO A 184 7.49 -4.63 -5.26
C PRO A 184 6.70 -4.59 -6.56
N THR A 185 5.77 -3.66 -6.71
CA THR A 185 5.01 -3.47 -7.95
C THR A 185 5.92 -3.02 -9.10
N GLY A 186 6.89 -2.15 -8.82
CA GLY A 186 7.88 -1.73 -9.81
C GLY A 186 8.76 -2.88 -10.31
N LEU A 187 9.17 -3.78 -9.42
CA LEU A 187 9.94 -4.97 -9.77
C LEU A 187 9.10 -5.99 -10.54
N LEU A 188 7.84 -6.20 -10.15
CA LEU A 188 6.90 -7.05 -10.88
C LEU A 188 6.71 -6.55 -12.31
N PHE A 189 6.46 -5.25 -12.47
CA PHE A 189 6.34 -4.64 -13.81
C PHE A 189 7.64 -4.71 -14.60
N SER A 190 8.80 -4.66 -13.97
CA SER A 190 10.08 -4.87 -14.65
C SER A 190 10.20 -6.29 -15.24
N ILE A 191 9.74 -7.30 -14.49
CA ILE A 191 9.74 -8.69 -14.98
C ILE A 191 8.78 -8.83 -16.17
N VAL A 192 7.53 -8.37 -16.02
CA VAL A 192 6.51 -8.44 -17.10
C VAL A 192 6.97 -7.64 -18.35
N SER A 193 7.61 -6.49 -18.14
CA SER A 193 8.13 -5.63 -19.21
C SER A 193 9.25 -6.27 -20.04
N ARG A 194 9.81 -7.40 -19.64
CA ARG A 194 10.78 -8.17 -20.47
C ARG A 194 10.13 -8.65 -21.78
N TRP A 195 8.85 -8.95 -21.74
CA TRP A 195 8.07 -9.40 -22.91
C TRP A 195 7.29 -8.28 -23.62
N ARG A 196 7.57 -7.00 -23.29
CA ARG A 196 6.84 -5.86 -23.88
C ARG A 196 6.99 -5.82 -25.41
N LEU A 197 5.93 -5.37 -26.07
CA LEU A 197 5.89 -5.26 -27.53
C LEU A 197 6.55 -3.96 -28.02
N LEU A 198 6.37 -2.85 -27.32
CA LEU A 198 6.96 -1.55 -27.68
C LEU A 198 8.31 -1.38 -27.01
N ARG A 199 9.35 -1.16 -27.84
CA ARG A 199 10.71 -0.90 -27.37
C ARG A 199 11.26 0.37 -28.02
N ALA A 200 11.99 1.17 -27.28
CA ALA A 200 12.77 2.25 -27.85
C ALA A 200 14.12 1.67 -28.33
N LYS A 201 14.44 1.86 -29.58
CA LYS A 201 15.71 1.43 -30.18
C LYS A 201 16.59 2.64 -30.42
N PRO A 202 17.89 2.56 -30.11
CA PRO A 202 18.85 3.52 -30.65
C PRO A 202 18.91 3.36 -32.17
N PRO A 203 19.19 4.46 -32.90
CA PRO A 203 19.19 4.47 -34.35
C PRO A 203 20.36 3.68 -34.97
N GLN A 204 20.23 3.35 -36.24
CA GLN A 204 21.30 2.73 -37.03
C GLN A 204 22.53 3.63 -37.24
N GLY A 205 22.52 4.87 -36.82
CA GLY A 205 23.64 5.82 -36.87
C GLY A 205 24.11 6.28 -35.52
N CYS A 206 24.00 5.44 -34.48
CA CYS A 206 24.40 5.79 -33.13
C CYS A 206 25.91 6.08 -33.06
N ILE A 207 26.28 7.29 -32.60
CA ILE A 207 27.68 7.73 -32.41
C ILE A 207 28.26 7.38 -31.04
N HIS A 208 27.54 6.54 -30.26
CA HIS A 208 27.90 6.07 -28.91
C HIS A 208 28.32 7.18 -27.91
N CYS A 209 27.72 8.38 -28.00
CA CYS A 209 28.06 9.54 -27.16
C CYS A 209 27.65 9.42 -25.68
N GLY A 210 26.92 8.38 -25.28
CA GLY A 210 26.52 8.12 -23.88
C GLY A 210 25.50 9.09 -23.27
N ARG A 211 25.00 10.10 -24.02
CA ARG A 211 24.04 11.09 -23.49
C ARG A 211 22.72 10.46 -23.04
N CYS A 212 22.23 9.45 -23.76
CA CYS A 212 20.99 8.72 -23.44
C CYS A 212 21.10 7.97 -22.10
N GLU A 213 22.25 7.37 -21.82
CA GLU A 213 22.53 6.68 -20.55
C GLU A 213 22.55 7.65 -19.37
N LYS A 214 23.27 8.78 -19.50
CA LYS A 214 23.39 9.82 -18.45
C LYS A 214 22.07 10.48 -18.09
N ILE A 215 21.15 10.64 -19.06
CA ILE A 215 19.84 11.28 -18.84
C ILE A 215 18.76 10.28 -18.41
N CYS A 216 19.01 8.98 -18.54
CA CYS A 216 18.02 7.94 -18.25
C CYS A 216 17.74 7.85 -16.75
N PRO A 217 16.50 8.09 -16.27
CA PRO A 217 16.18 8.09 -14.84
C PRO A 217 16.19 6.71 -14.21
N THR A 218 16.22 5.63 -15.00
CA THR A 218 16.21 4.24 -14.53
C THR A 218 17.43 3.44 -14.97
N GLY A 219 18.34 4.04 -15.77
CA GLY A 219 19.47 3.33 -16.36
C GLY A 219 19.07 2.30 -17.43
N ALA A 220 17.87 2.45 -18.00
CA ALA A 220 17.37 1.50 -19.00
C ALA A 220 17.95 1.76 -20.42
N ALA A 221 18.51 2.91 -20.69
CA ALA A 221 19.11 3.24 -21.97
C ALA A 221 20.58 2.84 -21.95
N ASP A 222 20.93 1.78 -22.68
CA ASP A 222 22.30 1.34 -22.86
C ASP A 222 22.72 1.62 -24.31
N PRO A 223 23.74 2.46 -24.55
CA PRO A 223 24.21 2.75 -25.89
C PRO A 223 24.92 1.56 -26.55
N ALA A 224 25.42 0.60 -25.78
CA ALA A 224 26.04 -0.62 -26.30
C ALA A 224 25.00 -1.68 -26.68
N ALA A 225 23.83 -1.67 -26.01
CA ALA A 225 22.72 -2.54 -26.35
C ALA A 225 21.87 -1.92 -27.46
N SER A 226 21.48 -2.72 -28.43
CA SER A 226 20.60 -2.27 -29.53
C SER A 226 19.18 -1.97 -29.08
N GLN A 227 18.87 -1.98 -27.80
CA GLN A 227 17.50 -1.77 -27.25
C GLN A 227 17.57 -1.33 -25.78
N THR A 228 16.47 -0.68 -25.33
CA THR A 228 16.31 -0.35 -23.92
C THR A 228 15.96 -1.57 -23.06
N THR A 229 16.51 -1.65 -21.86
CA THR A 229 16.21 -2.74 -20.89
C THR A 229 14.77 -2.73 -20.39
N ALA A 230 14.36 -3.75 -19.66
CA ALA A 230 13.02 -3.91 -19.08
C ALA A 230 12.58 -2.75 -18.16
N ASP A 231 13.51 -1.96 -17.65
CA ASP A 231 13.25 -0.82 -16.78
C ASP A 231 12.84 0.47 -17.51
N CYS A 232 12.69 0.44 -18.83
CA CYS A 232 12.31 1.60 -19.62
C CYS A 232 10.87 2.06 -19.27
N LEU A 233 10.75 3.37 -19.03
CA LEU A 233 9.48 4.03 -18.70
C LEU A 233 8.78 4.63 -19.93
N LEU A 234 9.32 4.44 -21.12
CA LEU A 234 8.91 5.11 -22.36
C LEU A 234 8.77 6.63 -22.21
N CYS A 235 9.72 7.23 -21.55
CA CYS A 235 9.66 8.62 -21.16
C CYS A 235 10.17 9.63 -22.19
N GLY A 236 10.82 9.19 -23.27
CA GLY A 236 11.32 10.03 -24.35
C GLY A 236 12.56 10.89 -24.06
N ARG A 237 13.10 10.95 -22.82
CA ARG A 237 14.27 11.80 -22.50
C ARG A 237 15.50 11.48 -23.35
N CYS A 238 15.73 10.22 -23.65
CA CYS A 238 16.84 9.79 -24.49
C CYS A 238 16.70 10.29 -25.93
N SER A 239 15.47 10.31 -26.46
CA SER A 239 15.17 10.83 -27.79
C SER A 239 15.43 12.35 -27.88
N GLU A 240 14.92 13.13 -26.93
CA GLU A 240 15.09 14.59 -26.91
C GLU A 240 16.56 15.06 -26.80
N LYS A 241 17.42 14.26 -26.18
CA LYS A 241 18.84 14.59 -25.98
C LYS A 241 19.77 13.91 -26.97
N CYS A 242 19.21 13.11 -27.89
CA CYS A 242 19.98 12.47 -28.93
C CYS A 242 20.41 13.50 -29.99
N PRO A 243 21.72 13.69 -30.27
CA PRO A 243 22.17 14.69 -31.23
C PRO A 243 21.86 14.28 -32.68
N VAL A 244 21.52 13.02 -32.91
CA VAL A 244 21.24 12.46 -34.25
C VAL A 244 19.75 12.27 -34.50
N ASP A 245 18.89 12.65 -33.52
CA ASP A 245 17.41 12.66 -33.57
C ASP A 245 16.75 11.34 -34.09
N LEU A 246 17.24 10.19 -33.62
CA LEU A 246 16.99 8.91 -34.27
C LEU A 246 16.37 7.84 -33.31
N PHE A 247 15.66 8.21 -32.24
CA PHE A 247 14.96 7.22 -31.40
C PHE A 247 13.59 6.87 -32.01
N ASP A 248 13.46 5.67 -32.57
CA ASP A 248 12.18 5.12 -33.01
C ASP A 248 11.58 4.17 -31.99
N PHE A 249 10.27 4.27 -31.79
CA PHE A 249 9.49 3.26 -31.06
C PHE A 249 9.11 2.14 -32.03
N VAL A 250 9.83 1.02 -31.95
CA VAL A 250 9.64 -0.10 -32.89
C VAL A 250 8.91 -1.25 -32.22
N ASN A 251 8.01 -1.89 -32.98
CA ASN A 251 7.37 -3.15 -32.56
C ASN A 251 8.43 -4.26 -32.51
N HIS A 252 8.42 -5.07 -31.45
CA HIS A 252 9.36 -6.18 -31.21
C HIS A 252 9.47 -7.17 -32.40
N ARG A 253 8.40 -7.34 -33.18
CA ARG A 253 8.34 -8.29 -34.31
C ARG A 253 9.27 -7.94 -35.49
N SER A 254 9.76 -6.71 -35.58
CA SER A 254 10.65 -6.28 -36.69
C SER A 254 12.15 -6.35 -36.33
N GLY A 255 12.54 -6.93 -35.18
CA GLY A 255 13.93 -7.05 -34.74
C GLY A 255 14.39 -8.50 -34.63
N ASN A 256 15.70 -8.72 -34.89
CA ASN A 256 16.35 -10.02 -34.88
C ASN A 256 16.10 -10.78 -33.54
N PRO A 257 15.50 -11.99 -33.54
CA PRO A 257 15.14 -12.72 -32.32
C PRO A 257 16.35 -13.16 -31.48
N ALA A 258 17.55 -13.19 -32.04
CA ALA A 258 18.78 -13.58 -31.34
C ALA A 258 19.20 -12.61 -30.21
N LEU A 259 18.74 -11.33 -30.24
CA LEU A 259 19.07 -10.32 -29.22
C LEU A 259 18.07 -10.31 -28.05
N ALA A 260 16.91 -10.96 -28.21
CA ALA A 260 15.90 -11.09 -27.14
C ALA A 260 16.27 -12.16 -26.10
N ALA A 261 17.12 -13.11 -26.44
CA ALA A 261 17.52 -14.22 -25.58
C ALA A 261 18.42 -13.80 -24.40
N GLY A 262 19.18 -12.71 -24.54
CA GLY A 262 20.08 -12.23 -23.48
C GLY A 262 19.37 -11.65 -22.24
N ASP A 263 18.11 -11.17 -22.39
CA ASP A 263 17.38 -10.49 -21.32
C ASP A 263 16.45 -11.44 -20.51
N VAL A 264 16.27 -12.69 -20.96
CA VAL A 264 15.29 -13.64 -20.41
C VAL A 264 15.93 -14.76 -19.57
N GLY A 265 17.24 -14.96 -19.68
CA GLY A 265 17.96 -16.03 -18.98
C GLY A 265 18.22 -15.69 -17.51
N PHE A 266 17.67 -16.49 -16.58
CA PHE A 266 18.15 -16.49 -15.19
C PHE A 266 19.52 -17.18 -15.15
N THR A 267 20.53 -16.48 -14.64
CA THR A 267 21.83 -17.09 -14.41
C THR A 267 21.75 -18.11 -13.25
N ARG A 268 22.59 -19.15 -13.25
CA ARG A 268 22.65 -20.12 -12.11
C ARG A 268 22.82 -19.41 -10.77
N ARG A 269 23.59 -18.30 -10.73
CA ARG A 269 23.78 -17.48 -9.51
C ARG A 269 22.48 -16.78 -9.09
N GLU A 270 21.66 -16.30 -10.02
CA GLU A 270 20.36 -15.70 -9.70
C GLU A 270 19.37 -16.74 -9.16
N VAL A 271 19.38 -17.95 -9.71
CA VAL A 271 18.56 -19.07 -9.20
C VAL A 271 18.97 -19.43 -7.77
N LEU A 272 20.27 -19.55 -7.48
CA LEU A 272 20.77 -19.83 -6.14
C LEU A 272 20.42 -18.71 -5.14
N ARG A 273 20.62 -17.44 -5.52
CA ARG A 273 20.24 -16.29 -4.68
C ARG A 273 18.73 -16.21 -4.44
N SER A 274 17.94 -16.55 -5.44
CA SER A 274 16.48 -16.62 -5.32
C SER A 274 16.05 -17.74 -4.37
N GLY A 275 16.69 -18.90 -4.46
CA GLY A 275 16.49 -20.02 -3.54
C GLY A 275 16.84 -19.66 -2.10
N THR A 276 17.99 -19.02 -1.88
CA THR A 276 18.38 -18.54 -0.53
C THR A 276 17.41 -17.48 -0.01
N ALA A 277 16.94 -16.56 -0.85
CA ALA A 277 15.94 -15.55 -0.45
C ALA A 277 14.63 -16.19 -0.01
N LEU A 278 14.17 -17.23 -0.70
CA LEU A 278 12.97 -18.00 -0.31
C LEU A 278 13.16 -18.76 1.00
N LEU A 279 14.33 -19.37 1.21
CA LEU A 279 14.66 -20.03 2.48
C LEU A 279 14.71 -19.04 3.64
N VAL A 280 15.35 -17.88 3.45
CA VAL A 280 15.38 -16.81 4.45
C VAL A 280 13.98 -16.27 4.74
N ALA A 281 13.16 -16.10 3.71
CA ALA A 281 11.76 -15.69 3.89
C ALA A 281 10.98 -16.73 4.72
N GLY A 282 11.15 -18.02 4.42
CA GLY A 282 10.54 -19.12 5.17
C GLY A 282 10.96 -19.13 6.64
N ALA A 283 12.23 -18.92 6.93
CA ALA A 283 12.76 -18.86 8.30
C ALA A 283 12.33 -17.58 9.03
N ALA A 284 12.27 -16.45 8.34
CA ALA A 284 11.91 -15.16 8.92
C ALA A 284 10.39 -14.98 9.10
N ALA A 285 9.57 -15.63 8.27
CA ALA A 285 8.12 -15.48 8.31
C ALA A 285 7.51 -15.75 9.70
N PRO A 286 7.82 -16.84 10.42
CA PRO A 286 7.28 -17.10 11.75
C PRO A 286 7.66 -16.00 12.76
N LEU A 287 8.87 -15.46 12.67
CA LEU A 287 9.36 -14.39 13.56
C LEU A 287 8.67 -13.06 13.25
N LEU A 288 8.51 -12.72 11.97
CA LEU A 288 7.91 -11.46 11.54
C LEU A 288 6.39 -11.45 11.68
N MET A 289 5.76 -12.62 11.74
CA MET A 289 4.30 -12.76 11.72
C MET A 289 3.72 -13.17 13.07
N LYS A 290 4.55 -13.54 14.04
CA LYS A 290 4.07 -13.88 15.38
C LYS A 290 3.55 -12.61 16.06
N PRO A 291 2.25 -12.54 16.38
CA PRO A 291 1.73 -11.43 17.17
C PRO A 291 2.30 -11.55 18.58
N THR A 292 2.93 -10.49 19.07
CA THR A 292 3.51 -10.43 20.42
C THR A 292 2.52 -9.92 21.46
N ALA A 293 1.44 -9.26 21.02
CA ALA A 293 0.39 -8.77 21.90
C ALA A 293 -0.82 -9.70 21.92
N ALA A 294 -1.59 -9.69 23.01
CA ALA A 294 -2.93 -10.28 23.06
C ALA A 294 -3.80 -9.70 21.93
N ASN A 295 -4.81 -10.44 21.48
CA ASN A 295 -5.73 -10.01 20.44
C ASN A 295 -6.22 -8.57 20.69
N PRO A 296 -5.93 -7.60 19.81
CA PRO A 296 -6.38 -6.23 19.98
C PRO A 296 -7.87 -6.09 19.63
N LEU A 297 -8.52 -5.10 20.22
CA LEU A 297 -9.87 -4.73 19.83
C LEU A 297 -9.83 -4.12 18.41
N ARG A 298 -10.39 -4.84 17.44
CA ARG A 298 -10.40 -4.43 16.02
C ARG A 298 -11.65 -3.63 15.67
N PRO A 299 -11.58 -2.80 14.62
CA PRO A 299 -12.76 -2.12 14.08
C PRO A 299 -13.89 -3.08 13.69
N PRO A 300 -15.17 -2.62 13.70
CA PRO A 300 -16.32 -3.44 13.35
C PRO A 300 -16.19 -4.01 11.94
N GLY A 301 -16.49 -5.31 11.77
CA GLY A 301 -16.35 -6.01 10.49
C GLY A 301 -14.93 -6.49 10.17
N ALA A 302 -13.95 -6.31 11.07
CA ALA A 302 -12.62 -6.88 10.88
C ALA A 302 -12.69 -8.41 10.82
N LEU A 303 -11.96 -8.99 9.87
CA LEU A 303 -11.82 -10.44 9.72
C LEU A 303 -11.11 -11.06 10.93
N GLU A 304 -11.05 -12.38 11.00
CA GLU A 304 -10.23 -13.07 12.00
C GLU A 304 -8.76 -12.62 11.94
N GLU A 305 -8.06 -12.64 13.08
CA GLU A 305 -6.78 -11.94 13.21
C GLU A 305 -5.74 -12.32 12.14
N ALA A 306 -5.59 -13.63 11.87
CA ALA A 306 -4.64 -14.11 10.87
C ALA A 306 -4.98 -13.61 9.46
N GLU A 307 -6.24 -13.68 9.09
CA GLU A 307 -6.74 -13.21 7.80
C GLU A 307 -6.71 -11.69 7.71
N PHE A 308 -7.11 -11.00 8.79
CA PHE A 308 -7.02 -9.55 8.89
C PHE A 308 -5.59 -9.05 8.65
N LEU A 309 -4.59 -9.64 9.32
CA LEU A 309 -3.18 -9.24 9.16
C LEU A 309 -2.66 -9.49 7.74
N SER A 310 -3.15 -10.55 7.09
CA SER A 310 -2.75 -10.88 5.72
C SER A 310 -3.30 -9.91 4.68
N ARG A 311 -4.48 -9.34 4.91
CA ARG A 311 -5.16 -8.43 3.97
C ARG A 311 -4.90 -6.96 4.29
N CYS A 312 -4.65 -6.61 5.55
CA CYS A 312 -4.49 -5.22 5.95
C CYS A 312 -3.25 -4.58 5.30
N SER A 313 -3.47 -3.66 4.37
CA SER A 313 -2.40 -2.88 3.72
C SER A 313 -1.90 -1.71 4.56
N ARG A 314 -2.41 -1.54 5.78
CA ARG A 314 -2.01 -0.46 6.71
C ARG A 314 -2.23 0.95 6.17
N CYS A 315 -3.17 1.14 5.24
CA CYS A 315 -3.40 2.40 4.51
C CYS A 315 -3.99 3.54 5.36
N GLY A 316 -4.35 3.30 6.63
CA GLY A 316 -4.83 4.33 7.57
C GLY A 316 -6.21 4.93 7.28
N ARG A 317 -6.89 4.54 6.20
CA ARG A 317 -8.19 5.12 5.79
C ARG A 317 -9.26 4.97 6.86
N CYS A 318 -9.35 3.79 7.49
CA CYS A 318 -10.31 3.51 8.57
C CYS A 318 -10.12 4.41 9.79
N MET A 319 -8.88 4.79 10.10
CA MET A 319 -8.57 5.70 11.21
C MET A 319 -9.06 7.11 10.90
N ARG A 320 -8.93 7.52 9.66
CA ARG A 320 -9.22 8.87 9.21
C ARG A 320 -10.71 9.17 9.11
N VAL A 321 -11.51 8.20 8.67
CA VAL A 321 -12.97 8.34 8.55
C VAL A 321 -13.71 8.08 9.87
N CYS A 322 -13.03 7.67 10.92
CA CYS A 322 -13.63 7.43 12.22
C CYS A 322 -14.03 8.76 12.87
N PRO A 323 -15.32 9.05 13.09
CA PRO A 323 -15.79 10.32 13.64
C PRO A 323 -15.28 10.54 15.08
N SER A 324 -15.33 9.51 15.91
CA SER A 324 -14.83 9.55 17.29
C SER A 324 -13.33 9.42 17.41
N LYS A 325 -12.61 9.13 16.30
CA LYS A 325 -11.15 8.88 16.28
C LYS A 325 -10.69 7.79 17.25
N CYS A 326 -11.57 6.82 17.55
CA CYS A 326 -11.25 5.70 18.43
C CYS A 326 -10.26 4.69 17.80
N ILE A 327 -10.13 4.69 16.47
CA ILE A 327 -9.21 3.79 15.76
C ILE A 327 -7.82 4.40 15.72
N ARG A 328 -6.84 3.69 16.25
CA ARG A 328 -5.43 4.08 16.32
C ARG A 328 -4.53 3.09 15.58
N PRO A 329 -3.34 3.48 15.11
CA PRO A 329 -2.35 2.55 14.58
C PRO A 329 -1.63 1.82 15.71
N MET A 330 -1.48 0.49 15.58
CA MET A 330 -0.72 -0.31 16.53
C MET A 330 0.74 0.15 16.61
N PRO A 331 1.31 0.31 17.81
CA PRO A 331 2.70 0.68 18.01
C PRO A 331 3.64 -0.48 17.64
N PHE A 332 4.92 -0.16 17.40
CA PHE A 332 5.93 -1.17 17.05
C PHE A 332 6.17 -2.18 18.19
N SER A 333 5.95 -1.80 19.43
CA SER A 333 6.05 -2.67 20.61
C SER A 333 5.12 -3.89 20.54
N SER A 334 4.06 -3.83 19.74
CA SER A 334 3.13 -4.95 19.52
C SER A 334 3.65 -6.00 18.54
N GLY A 335 4.87 -5.84 18.05
CA GLY A 335 5.51 -6.70 17.08
C GLY A 335 5.28 -6.28 15.61
N PRO A 336 6.17 -6.71 14.71
CA PRO A 336 6.17 -6.29 13.32
C PRO A 336 4.91 -6.73 12.56
N ALA A 337 4.30 -7.85 12.91
CA ALA A 337 3.06 -8.32 12.30
C ALA A 337 1.89 -7.34 12.50
N MET A 338 1.78 -6.77 13.69
CA MET A 338 0.69 -5.88 14.10
C MET A 338 0.98 -4.40 13.84
N PHE A 339 2.25 -4.03 13.71
CA PHE A 339 2.67 -2.63 13.55
C PHE A 339 1.85 -1.92 12.46
N LEU A 340 1.33 -0.73 12.80
CA LEU A 340 0.48 0.12 11.97
C LEU A 340 -0.91 -0.44 11.60
N THR A 341 -1.27 -1.62 12.06
CA THR A 341 -2.64 -2.10 11.84
C THR A 341 -3.63 -1.36 12.75
N PRO A 342 -4.89 -1.12 12.33
CA PRO A 342 -5.86 -0.39 13.12
C PRO A 342 -6.35 -1.19 14.33
N TYR A 343 -6.44 -0.54 15.49
CA TYR A 343 -7.09 -1.07 16.68
C TYR A 343 -7.87 0.03 17.41
N ILE A 344 -8.78 -0.37 18.29
CA ILE A 344 -9.60 0.54 19.07
C ILE A 344 -9.05 0.60 20.50
N ILE A 345 -8.90 1.81 21.05
CA ILE A 345 -8.65 2.06 22.45
C ILE A 345 -9.95 2.53 23.07
N ALA A 346 -10.73 1.58 23.58
CA ALA A 346 -12.08 1.85 24.09
C ALA A 346 -12.08 2.89 25.24
N ARG A 347 -11.02 2.93 26.06
CA ARG A 347 -10.88 3.91 27.13
C ARG A 347 -10.74 5.34 26.65
N ASP A 348 -10.04 5.56 25.50
CA ASP A 348 -9.82 6.90 24.96
C ASP A 348 -11.06 7.46 24.26
N ALA A 349 -11.71 6.60 23.43
CA ALA A 349 -12.90 6.98 22.67
C ALA A 349 -13.74 5.76 22.30
N ARG A 350 -15.07 5.93 22.35
CA ARG A 350 -16.03 4.86 21.98
C ARG A 350 -16.19 4.74 20.46
N CYS A 351 -16.55 3.56 19.98
CA CYS A 351 -17.00 3.37 18.61
C CYS A 351 -18.47 3.79 18.47
N GLU A 352 -18.76 4.71 17.55
CA GLU A 352 -20.14 5.20 17.30
C GLU A 352 -20.95 4.29 16.38
N LEU A 353 -20.42 3.13 15.99
CA LEU A 353 -21.07 2.14 15.11
C LEU A 353 -21.51 2.68 13.74
N THR A 354 -20.90 3.74 13.24
CA THR A 354 -21.21 4.36 11.95
C THR A 354 -20.77 3.53 10.75
N GLN A 355 -19.90 2.53 10.96
CA GLN A 355 -19.41 1.57 9.96
C GLN A 355 -18.68 2.18 8.74
N TYR A 356 -18.31 3.46 8.76
CA TYR A 356 -17.54 4.05 7.66
C TYR A 356 -16.18 3.38 7.43
N CYS A 357 -15.57 2.81 8.47
CA CYS A 357 -14.32 2.05 8.34
C CYS A 357 -14.45 0.84 7.39
N GLN A 358 -15.63 0.23 7.30
CA GLN A 358 -15.94 -0.87 6.38
C GLN A 358 -16.00 -0.39 4.92
N GLN A 359 -16.60 0.78 4.68
CA GLN A 359 -16.81 1.33 3.34
C GLN A 359 -15.49 1.73 2.65
N VAL A 360 -14.48 2.12 3.44
CA VAL A 360 -13.22 2.65 2.91
C VAL A 360 -12.10 1.62 2.83
N CYS A 361 -12.32 0.38 3.29
CA CYS A 361 -11.30 -0.65 3.28
C CYS A 361 -11.06 -1.20 1.86
N PRO A 362 -9.92 -0.90 1.20
CA PRO A 362 -9.68 -1.31 -0.18
C PRO A 362 -9.40 -2.79 -0.32
N THR A 363 -8.91 -3.43 0.76
CA THR A 363 -8.44 -4.82 0.77
C THR A 363 -9.48 -5.79 1.32
N GLY A 364 -10.63 -5.29 1.81
CA GLY A 364 -11.62 -6.14 2.46
C GLY A 364 -11.17 -6.73 3.81
N ALA A 365 -10.05 -6.26 4.39
CA ALA A 365 -9.65 -6.66 5.74
C ALA A 365 -10.70 -6.29 6.80
N ILE A 366 -11.47 -5.25 6.53
CA ILE A 366 -12.68 -4.88 7.26
C ILE A 366 -13.84 -5.09 6.28
N GLY A 367 -14.64 -6.13 6.52
CA GLY A 367 -15.76 -6.51 5.67
C GLY A 367 -17.04 -5.76 6.04
N HIS A 368 -18.03 -5.80 5.14
CA HIS A 368 -19.35 -5.21 5.36
C HIS A 368 -20.22 -6.14 6.20
N LEU A 369 -20.45 -5.78 7.45
CA LEU A 369 -21.36 -6.47 8.37
C LEU A 369 -22.37 -5.48 8.94
N PRO A 370 -23.65 -5.83 9.05
CA PRO A 370 -24.62 -4.99 9.77
C PRO A 370 -24.23 -4.91 11.26
N VAL A 371 -24.67 -3.84 11.93
CA VAL A 371 -24.32 -3.58 13.34
C VAL A 371 -24.72 -4.74 14.24
N GLU A 372 -25.86 -5.37 13.97
CA GLU A 372 -26.43 -6.49 14.74
C GLU A 372 -25.52 -7.73 14.71
N LYS A 373 -24.84 -7.96 13.58
CA LYS A 373 -23.91 -9.09 13.41
C LYS A 373 -22.47 -8.76 13.83
N THR A 374 -22.19 -7.51 14.17
CA THR A 374 -20.84 -7.08 14.58
C THR A 374 -20.55 -7.54 16.00
N LEU A 375 -19.38 -8.15 16.22
CA LEU A 375 -18.86 -8.52 17.52
C LEU A 375 -17.39 -8.17 17.60
N MET A 376 -17.05 -6.96 18.05
CA MET A 376 -15.66 -6.52 18.23
C MET A 376 -15.05 -7.14 19.50
N GLY A 377 -15.85 -7.20 20.56
CA GLY A 377 -15.47 -7.72 21.88
C GLY A 377 -16.68 -7.82 22.79
N LEU A 378 -16.46 -8.29 23.99
CA LEU A 378 -17.45 -8.33 25.06
C LEU A 378 -16.97 -7.48 26.24
N ALA A 379 -17.89 -6.71 26.81
CA ALA A 379 -17.62 -5.97 28.03
C ALA A 379 -17.64 -6.93 29.22
N GLU A 380 -16.63 -6.84 30.08
CA GLU A 380 -16.54 -7.58 31.34
C GLU A 380 -16.43 -6.59 32.50
N ILE A 381 -17.19 -6.85 33.56
CA ILE A 381 -17.21 -6.02 34.77
C ILE A 381 -16.31 -6.66 35.82
N ASP A 382 -15.35 -5.88 36.33
CA ASP A 382 -14.60 -6.24 37.52
C ASP A 382 -15.41 -5.82 38.75
N HIS A 383 -16.01 -6.80 39.40
CA HIS A 383 -16.87 -6.59 40.56
C HIS A 383 -16.12 -5.97 41.73
N SER A 384 -14.80 -6.19 41.86
CA SER A 384 -13.99 -5.62 42.93
C SER A 384 -13.77 -4.10 42.78
N ARG A 385 -13.81 -3.61 41.53
CA ARG A 385 -13.57 -2.22 41.19
C ARG A 385 -14.85 -1.43 40.91
N CYS A 386 -15.93 -2.09 40.53
CA CYS A 386 -17.20 -1.47 40.20
C CYS A 386 -17.85 -0.88 41.44
N LEU A 387 -18.18 0.43 41.41
CA LEU A 387 -18.76 1.14 42.55
C LEU A 387 -20.10 0.52 43.02
N GLY A 388 -20.92 0.03 42.09
CA GLY A 388 -22.17 -0.64 42.41
C GLY A 388 -21.97 -2.01 43.08
N TRP A 389 -20.98 -2.79 42.61
CA TRP A 389 -20.68 -4.10 43.16
C TRP A 389 -19.89 -4.07 44.45
N SER A 390 -18.81 -3.26 44.51
CA SER A 390 -17.88 -3.22 45.66
C SER A 390 -18.34 -2.36 46.81
N GLN A 391 -19.05 -1.25 46.51
CA GLN A 391 -19.41 -0.24 47.52
C GLN A 391 -20.92 -0.04 47.67
N GLY A 392 -21.77 -0.72 46.87
CA GLY A 392 -23.20 -0.51 46.89
C GLY A 392 -23.66 0.88 46.45
N LYS A 393 -22.77 1.65 45.80
CA LYS A 393 -23.09 3.01 45.34
C LYS A 393 -23.89 2.97 44.02
N LEU A 394 -24.90 3.82 43.93
CA LEU A 394 -25.66 4.00 42.69
C LEU A 394 -24.75 4.60 41.61
N CYS A 395 -24.32 3.76 40.67
CA CYS A 395 -23.54 4.19 39.52
C CYS A 395 -23.92 3.31 38.30
N LEU A 396 -24.75 3.83 37.40
CA LEU A 396 -25.26 3.14 36.22
C LEU A 396 -24.80 3.80 34.89
N LEU A 397 -23.75 4.59 34.92
CA LEU A 397 -23.22 5.29 33.74
C LEU A 397 -22.92 4.36 32.56
N CYS A 398 -22.43 3.13 32.82
CA CYS A 398 -22.21 2.15 31.78
C CYS A 398 -23.50 1.66 31.11
N GLN A 399 -24.61 1.58 31.84
CA GLN A 399 -25.93 1.25 31.32
C GLN A 399 -26.51 2.42 30.51
N GLU A 400 -26.45 3.64 31.02
CA GLU A 400 -26.97 4.84 30.36
C GLU A 400 -26.25 5.12 29.04
N GLN A 401 -24.94 4.88 28.98
CA GLN A 401 -24.14 5.12 27.78
C GLN A 401 -24.17 4.00 26.76
N CYS A 402 -24.78 2.86 27.07
CA CYS A 402 -24.79 1.71 26.18
C CYS A 402 -25.76 1.91 24.99
N PRO A 403 -25.28 2.12 23.74
CA PRO A 403 -26.16 2.38 22.61
C PRO A 403 -26.97 1.13 22.17
N ARG A 404 -26.61 -0.04 22.68
CA ARG A 404 -27.30 -1.31 22.40
C ARG A 404 -28.13 -1.83 23.54
N HIS A 405 -28.24 -1.06 24.65
CA HIS A 405 -28.94 -1.50 25.86
C HIS A 405 -28.49 -2.89 26.35
N ALA A 406 -27.19 -3.19 26.17
CA ALA A 406 -26.60 -4.49 26.51
C ALA A 406 -26.15 -4.55 27.98
N ILE A 407 -26.52 -3.59 28.81
CA ILE A 407 -26.21 -3.57 30.23
C ILE A 407 -27.50 -3.30 30.99
N GLU A 408 -27.84 -4.21 31.87
CA GLU A 408 -29.00 -4.13 32.74
C GLU A 408 -28.59 -4.12 34.21
N SER A 409 -29.43 -3.58 35.07
CA SER A 409 -29.23 -3.58 36.51
C SER A 409 -30.55 -3.95 37.20
N PRO A 410 -30.81 -5.24 37.40
CA PRO A 410 -32.08 -5.70 37.98
C PRO A 410 -32.38 -5.13 39.37
N ASP A 411 -31.35 -4.95 40.16
CA ASP A 411 -31.40 -4.34 41.51
C ASP A 411 -31.17 -2.82 41.52
N LYS A 412 -31.06 -2.18 40.33
CA LYS A 412 -30.75 -0.75 40.13
C LYS A 412 -29.40 -0.29 40.70
N ILE A 413 -28.52 -1.19 41.08
CA ILE A 413 -27.21 -0.91 41.69
C ILE A 413 -26.09 -1.65 40.99
N ARG A 414 -26.28 -2.93 40.67
CA ARG A 414 -25.27 -3.85 40.14
C ARG A 414 -25.46 -4.09 38.66
N PRO A 415 -24.68 -3.43 37.81
CA PRO A 415 -24.79 -3.65 36.36
C PRO A 415 -24.36 -5.07 35.97
N GLN A 416 -25.05 -5.65 34.98
CA GLN A 416 -24.77 -6.93 34.37
C GLN A 416 -24.75 -6.79 32.86
N VAL A 417 -23.83 -7.46 32.15
CA VAL A 417 -23.69 -7.39 30.71
C VAL A 417 -24.44 -8.53 30.04
N ILE A 418 -25.35 -8.18 29.10
CA ILE A 418 -26.04 -9.13 28.24
C ILE A 418 -25.17 -9.38 27.00
N ALA A 419 -24.50 -10.54 26.99
CA ALA A 419 -23.52 -10.89 25.96
C ALA A 419 -24.10 -10.85 24.54
N ASP A 420 -25.36 -11.28 24.37
CA ASP A 420 -26.03 -11.32 23.06
C ASP A 420 -26.34 -9.94 22.47
N LEU A 421 -26.41 -8.91 23.27
CA LEU A 421 -26.65 -7.55 22.80
C LEU A 421 -25.36 -6.74 22.70
N CYS A 422 -24.32 -7.13 23.44
CA CYS A 422 -23.06 -6.41 23.49
C CYS A 422 -22.27 -6.58 22.18
N VAL A 423 -21.92 -5.48 21.49
CA VAL A 423 -21.11 -5.44 20.26
C VAL A 423 -19.65 -5.06 20.52
N GLY A 424 -19.28 -4.69 21.77
CA GLY A 424 -17.94 -4.29 22.12
C GLY A 424 -17.56 -2.88 21.67
N CYS A 425 -18.52 -1.93 21.59
CA CYS A 425 -18.26 -0.56 21.11
C CYS A 425 -17.42 0.29 22.07
N GLY A 426 -17.25 -0.13 23.33
CA GLY A 426 -16.43 0.56 24.32
C GLY A 426 -17.07 1.76 24.99
N ALA A 427 -18.35 2.07 24.75
CA ALA A 427 -19.03 3.20 25.37
C ALA A 427 -19.05 3.11 26.90
N CYS A 428 -19.27 1.90 27.43
CA CYS A 428 -19.27 1.61 28.84
C CYS A 428 -17.89 1.78 29.50
N GLU A 429 -16.82 1.38 28.80
CA GLU A 429 -15.43 1.54 29.27
C GLU A 429 -14.99 3.00 29.24
N ASN A 430 -15.30 3.71 28.17
CA ASN A 430 -14.99 5.13 28.00
C ASN A 430 -15.67 5.99 29.08
N GLY A 431 -16.94 5.69 29.39
CA GLY A 431 -17.73 6.45 30.36
C GLY A 431 -17.58 6.00 31.82
N CYS A 432 -16.79 4.98 32.09
CA CYS A 432 -16.59 4.49 33.44
C CYS A 432 -15.82 5.52 34.29
N PRO A 433 -16.34 5.97 35.45
CA PRO A 433 -15.68 6.97 36.29
C PRO A 433 -14.50 6.42 37.10
N VAL A 434 -14.34 5.09 37.13
CA VAL A 434 -13.20 4.47 37.84
C VAL A 434 -11.92 4.68 37.04
N ASP A 435 -10.85 5.03 37.70
CA ASP A 435 -9.52 5.27 37.12
C ASP A 435 -8.97 4.03 36.42
N SER A 436 -8.02 4.25 35.51
CA SER A 436 -7.44 3.19 34.67
C SER A 436 -6.74 2.09 35.49
N PRO A 437 -7.05 0.80 35.22
CA PRO A 437 -8.07 0.28 34.31
C PRO A 437 -9.49 0.53 34.80
N ALA A 438 -10.43 0.78 33.86
CA ALA A 438 -11.86 0.95 34.19
C ALA A 438 -12.43 -0.30 34.88
N ALA A 439 -13.50 -0.12 35.66
CA ALA A 439 -14.20 -1.26 36.27
C ALA A 439 -14.98 -2.12 35.27
N ILE A 440 -15.21 -1.62 34.08
CA ILE A 440 -15.77 -2.35 32.95
C ILE A 440 -14.83 -2.19 31.76
N VAL A 441 -14.35 -3.30 31.19
CA VAL A 441 -13.36 -3.31 30.10
C VAL A 441 -13.87 -4.18 28.97
N VAL A 442 -13.67 -3.74 27.72
CA VAL A 442 -14.04 -4.52 26.55
C VAL A 442 -12.91 -5.46 26.16
N LYS A 443 -13.13 -6.76 26.32
CA LYS A 443 -12.19 -7.80 25.89
C LYS A 443 -12.47 -8.24 24.46
N PRO A 444 -11.45 -8.29 23.59
CA PRO A 444 -11.60 -8.75 22.21
C PRO A 444 -12.10 -10.19 22.15
N GLN A 445 -12.95 -10.49 21.15
CA GLN A 445 -13.41 -11.85 20.90
C GLN A 445 -12.69 -12.44 19.69
N PRO A 446 -12.38 -13.77 19.69
CA PRO A 446 -11.78 -14.44 18.55
C PRO A 446 -12.66 -14.38 17.30
N SER A 447 -13.96 -14.71 17.46
CA SER A 447 -14.97 -14.55 16.41
C SER A 447 -15.53 -13.12 16.45
N ARG A 448 -15.43 -12.40 15.33
CA ARG A 448 -15.82 -10.99 15.23
C ARG A 448 -17.15 -10.77 14.54
N SER A 449 -17.87 -11.85 14.27
CA SER A 449 -19.23 -11.85 13.75
C SER A 449 -20.12 -12.80 14.56
N ARG A 450 -21.36 -12.38 14.78
CA ARG A 450 -22.40 -13.28 15.27
C ARG A 450 -22.94 -14.13 14.12
N LYS A 451 -23.18 -15.40 14.38
CA LYS A 451 -23.79 -16.32 13.42
C LYS A 451 -25.22 -15.93 13.07
#